data_9de402b67cf9665535594f5addb93ce9
#
_entry.id   9de402b67cf9665535594f5addb93ce9
#
_cell.length_a   1.000
_cell.length_b   1.000
_cell.length_c   1.000
_cell.angle_alpha   90.00
_cell.angle_beta   90.00
_cell.angle_gamma   90.00
#
_symmetry.space_group_name_H-M   'P 1'
#
loop_
_entity.id
_entity.type
_entity.pdbx_description
1 polymer ?
#
loop_
_entity_poly.entity_id
_entity_poly.type
_entity_poly.pdbx_seq_one_letter_code
_entity_poly.pdbx_strand_id
1 'polypeptide(L)'
;EADGRFLNKRLFVVMLLLLAAGYTKQLAYATVATVFIFLFLRQPKRAIAWAVPFAAVTGLIFLWINVATDGYWFLNTVTANINPFVPGQAEGLFRQWFKLHTVLTVTAVLFAVYQLYFDRLSIYSIWFVVATVNSVTAGKWGAGESYFATAVAASCILTGLAFNRLLTWAKTNPYTINQLPLNINHLAIMTAIPLLFLFQARQMFHMPTHTPTLAAIATALGYPSEVMIAPQ
;
A
#
# COMPACT_ATOMS: atom_id res chain seq x y z
N GLU A 1 -14.62 19.43 -1.66
CA GLU A 1 -14.67 20.83 -1.20
C GLU A 1 -15.16 20.86 0.23
N ALA A 2 -14.31 21.35 1.10
CA ALA A 2 -14.49 21.26 2.52
C ALA A 2 -15.52 22.29 2.97
N ASP A 3 -16.67 21.78 3.43
CA ASP A 3 -17.48 22.46 4.39
C ASP A 3 -16.55 22.99 5.51
N GLY A 4 -16.41 24.30 5.65
CA GLY A 4 -15.46 24.95 6.57
C GLY A 4 -15.74 24.70 8.06
N ARG A 5 -16.61 23.77 8.38
CA ARG A 5 -16.95 23.36 9.74
C ARG A 5 -15.86 22.50 10.32
N PHE A 6 -15.30 22.89 11.44
CA PHE A 6 -14.32 22.12 12.22
C PHE A 6 -14.82 20.69 12.51
N LEU A 7 -16.12 20.53 12.80
CA LEU A 7 -16.79 19.25 13.01
C LEU A 7 -17.52 18.84 11.72
N ASN A 8 -16.93 17.91 10.97
CA ASN A 8 -17.53 17.33 9.78
C ASN A 8 -17.88 15.88 10.07
N LYS A 9 -19.16 15.50 9.93
CA LYS A 9 -19.64 14.12 10.13
C LYS A 9 -18.85 13.09 9.32
N ARG A 10 -18.46 13.44 8.09
CA ARG A 10 -17.65 12.55 7.24
C ARG A 10 -16.27 12.29 7.83
N LEU A 11 -15.61 13.33 8.35
CA LEU A 11 -14.29 13.18 8.98
C LEU A 11 -14.40 12.38 10.28
N PHE A 12 -15.47 12.56 11.05
CA PHE A 12 -15.73 11.75 12.25
C PHE A 12 -15.84 10.25 11.89
N VAL A 13 -16.63 9.92 10.86
CA VAL A 13 -16.74 8.52 10.39
C VAL A 13 -15.38 7.99 9.93
N VAL A 14 -14.59 8.78 9.21
CA VAL A 14 -13.21 8.39 8.81
C VAL A 14 -12.36 8.09 10.04
N MET A 15 -12.42 8.91 11.09
CA MET A 15 -11.66 8.68 12.32
C MET A 15 -12.09 7.39 13.03
N LEU A 16 -13.38 7.10 13.10
CA LEU A 16 -13.87 5.83 13.64
C LEU A 16 -13.39 4.62 12.85
N LEU A 17 -13.42 4.69 11.51
CA LEU A 17 -12.93 3.62 10.66
C LEU A 17 -11.42 3.41 10.79
N LEU A 18 -10.64 4.51 10.90
CA LEU A 18 -9.20 4.45 11.13
C LEU A 18 -8.87 3.84 12.49
N LEU A 19 -9.64 4.18 13.52
CA LEU A 19 -9.50 3.62 14.86
C LEU A 19 -9.74 2.11 14.81
N ALA A 20 -10.86 1.67 14.23
CA ALA A 20 -11.19 0.26 14.07
C ALA A 20 -10.11 -0.49 13.27
N ALA A 21 -9.64 0.07 12.15
CA ALA A 21 -8.59 -0.52 11.34
C ALA A 21 -7.27 -0.66 12.11
N GLY A 22 -6.89 0.34 12.92
CA GLY A 22 -5.67 0.31 13.73
C GLY A 22 -5.69 -0.80 14.79
N TYR A 23 -6.84 -1.05 15.39
CA TYR A 23 -7.02 -2.15 16.35
C TYR A 23 -7.17 -3.53 15.69
N THR A 24 -7.55 -3.58 14.42
CA THR A 24 -7.61 -4.83 13.65
C THR A 24 -6.24 -5.27 13.18
N LYS A 25 -5.43 -4.34 12.67
CA LYS A 25 -4.09 -4.67 12.15
C LYS A 25 -3.16 -3.46 12.26
N GLN A 26 -1.98 -3.67 12.84
CA GLN A 26 -0.97 -2.60 13.04
C GLN A 26 -0.53 -1.93 11.73
N LEU A 27 -0.55 -2.65 10.60
CA LEU A 27 -0.21 -2.07 9.29
C LEU A 27 -1.13 -0.91 8.86
N ALA A 28 -2.33 -0.80 9.44
CA ALA A 28 -3.24 0.32 9.21
C ALA A 28 -2.70 1.66 9.71
N TYR A 29 -1.67 1.69 10.59
CA TYR A 29 -1.05 2.92 11.05
C TYR A 29 -0.48 3.78 9.90
N ALA A 30 -0.02 3.15 8.82
CA ALA A 30 0.40 3.88 7.62
C ALA A 30 -0.76 4.71 7.03
N THR A 31 -1.98 4.16 7.00
CA THR A 31 -3.17 4.86 6.53
C THR A 31 -3.59 5.98 7.49
N VAL A 32 -3.51 5.74 8.80
CA VAL A 32 -3.75 6.77 9.83
C VAL A 32 -2.79 7.93 9.65
N ALA A 33 -1.48 7.65 9.57
CA ALA A 33 -0.45 8.67 9.35
C ALA A 33 -0.70 9.46 8.06
N THR A 34 -1.08 8.79 6.98
CA THR A 34 -1.41 9.41 5.69
C THR A 34 -2.53 10.45 5.82
N VAL A 35 -3.62 10.08 6.48
CA VAL A 35 -4.76 11.00 6.65
C VAL A 35 -4.36 12.23 7.45
N PHE A 36 -3.61 12.07 8.54
CA PHE A 36 -3.16 13.19 9.35
C PHE A 36 -2.11 14.05 8.63
N ILE A 37 -1.17 13.45 7.88
CA ILE A 37 -0.21 14.20 7.05
C ILE A 37 -0.98 15.01 5.99
N PHE A 38 -1.93 14.40 5.28
CA PHE A 38 -2.72 15.09 4.27
C PHE A 38 -3.51 16.25 4.87
N LEU A 39 -4.17 16.04 6.02
CA LEU A 39 -4.89 17.09 6.73
C LEU A 39 -3.95 18.20 7.19
N PHE A 40 -2.78 17.86 7.71
CA PHE A 40 -1.78 18.82 8.18
C PHE A 40 -1.27 19.71 7.06
N LEU A 41 -0.95 19.12 5.90
CA LEU A 41 -0.51 19.88 4.72
C LEU A 41 -1.58 20.83 4.17
N ARG A 42 -2.86 20.53 4.39
CA ARG A 42 -3.99 21.34 3.88
C ARG A 42 -4.55 22.29 4.93
N GLN A 43 -4.68 21.84 6.15
CA GLN A 43 -5.37 22.55 7.25
C GLN A 43 -4.71 22.16 8.60
N PRO A 44 -3.53 22.70 8.93
CA PRO A 44 -2.75 22.26 10.10
C PRO A 44 -3.50 22.37 11.42
N LYS A 45 -4.23 23.48 11.63
CA LYS A 45 -5.05 23.66 12.85
C LYS A 45 -6.11 22.58 13.00
N ARG A 46 -6.74 22.20 11.91
CA ARG A 46 -7.76 21.15 11.90
C ARG A 46 -7.14 19.77 12.10
N ALA A 47 -5.97 19.52 11.50
CA ALA A 47 -5.25 18.28 11.72
C ALA A 47 -4.92 18.06 13.20
N ILE A 48 -4.41 19.08 13.88
CA ILE A 48 -4.09 19.01 15.31
C ILE A 48 -5.38 18.82 16.14
N ALA A 49 -6.44 19.58 15.84
CA ALA A 49 -7.71 19.48 16.55
C ALA A 49 -8.35 18.08 16.46
N TRP A 50 -8.06 17.30 15.41
CA TRP A 50 -8.52 15.92 15.27
C TRP A 50 -7.49 14.90 15.76
N ALA A 51 -6.19 15.17 15.62
CA ALA A 51 -5.14 14.27 16.06
C ALA A 51 -5.13 14.08 17.59
N VAL A 52 -5.32 15.17 18.35
CA VAL A 52 -5.30 15.12 19.81
C VAL A 52 -6.44 14.22 20.36
N PRO A 53 -7.71 14.42 20.03
CA PRO A 53 -8.78 13.55 20.52
C PRO A 53 -8.65 12.13 19.96
N PHE A 54 -8.21 11.96 18.71
CA PHE A 54 -7.96 10.65 18.13
C PHE A 54 -6.92 9.87 18.92
N ALA A 55 -5.77 10.49 19.23
CA ALA A 55 -4.71 9.89 20.02
C ALA A 55 -5.18 9.59 21.45
N ALA A 56 -5.95 10.49 22.07
CA ALA A 56 -6.50 10.30 23.41
C ALA A 56 -7.47 9.09 23.45
N VAL A 57 -8.42 9.01 22.50
CA VAL A 57 -9.37 7.89 22.42
C VAL A 57 -8.64 6.58 22.14
N THR A 58 -7.66 6.59 21.21
CA THR A 58 -6.83 5.41 20.93
C THR A 58 -6.09 4.96 22.18
N GLY A 59 -5.45 5.86 22.90
CA GLY A 59 -4.73 5.54 24.12
C GLY A 59 -5.65 5.00 25.23
N LEU A 60 -6.82 5.61 25.43
CA LEU A 60 -7.81 5.16 26.42
C LEU A 60 -8.33 3.75 26.11
N ILE A 61 -8.66 3.46 24.84
CA ILE A 61 -9.09 2.12 24.44
C ILE A 61 -7.95 1.11 24.65
N PHE A 62 -6.71 1.48 24.28
CA PHE A 62 -5.56 0.62 24.51
C PHE A 62 -5.37 0.29 25.98
N LEU A 63 -5.40 1.30 26.85
CA LEU A 63 -5.29 1.13 28.30
C LEU A 63 -6.44 0.28 28.85
N TRP A 64 -7.66 0.54 28.42
CA TRP A 64 -8.83 -0.23 28.87
C TRP A 64 -8.71 -1.71 28.48
N ILE A 65 -8.36 -2.03 27.24
CA ILE A 65 -8.17 -3.42 26.81
C ILE A 65 -7.01 -4.05 27.57
N ASN A 66 -5.91 -3.32 27.77
CA ASN A 66 -4.75 -3.84 28.50
C ASN A 66 -5.07 -4.18 29.95
N VAL A 67 -5.83 -3.32 30.65
CA VAL A 67 -6.30 -3.59 32.00
C VAL A 67 -7.30 -4.76 32.02
N ALA A 68 -8.25 -4.79 31.08
CA ALA A 68 -9.25 -5.87 30.98
C ALA A 68 -8.65 -7.24 30.65
N THR A 69 -7.41 -7.27 30.15
CA THR A 69 -6.67 -8.50 29.80
C THR A 69 -5.46 -8.74 30.70
N ASP A 70 -5.41 -8.14 31.90
CA ASP A 70 -4.32 -8.29 32.86
C ASP A 70 -2.91 -8.08 32.23
N GLY A 71 -2.79 -7.13 31.27
CA GLY A 71 -1.53 -6.82 30.57
C GLY A 71 -1.24 -7.71 29.36
N TYR A 72 -2.01 -8.77 29.13
CA TYR A 72 -1.79 -9.66 27.96
C TYR A 72 -1.94 -8.96 26.62
N TRP A 73 -2.76 -7.90 26.56
CA TRP A 73 -2.87 -7.11 25.33
C TRP A 73 -1.54 -6.45 24.96
N PHE A 74 -0.89 -5.77 25.91
CA PHE A 74 0.43 -5.15 25.68
C PHE A 74 1.49 -6.20 25.33
N LEU A 75 1.51 -7.30 26.09
CA LEU A 75 2.45 -8.39 25.87
C LEU A 75 2.37 -8.92 24.43
N ASN A 76 1.16 -9.26 23.95
CA ASN A 76 0.98 -9.87 22.63
C ASN A 76 1.04 -8.85 21.48
N THR A 77 0.62 -7.60 21.71
CA THR A 77 0.55 -6.60 20.64
C THR A 77 1.85 -5.83 20.48
N VAL A 78 2.57 -5.58 21.56
CA VAL A 78 3.80 -4.80 21.55
C VAL A 78 5.01 -5.69 21.78
N THR A 79 5.11 -6.32 22.95
CA THR A 79 6.32 -7.04 23.35
C THR A 79 6.64 -8.23 22.44
N ALA A 80 5.66 -9.05 22.12
CA ALA A 80 5.82 -10.20 21.23
C ALA A 80 6.14 -9.80 19.76
N ASN A 81 5.93 -8.53 19.40
CA ASN A 81 6.25 -8.00 18.08
C ASN A 81 7.58 -7.24 18.02
N ILE A 82 8.34 -7.22 19.13
CA ILE A 82 9.71 -6.65 19.16
C ILE A 82 10.66 -7.71 18.60
N ASN A 83 10.74 -7.79 17.29
CA ASN A 83 11.61 -8.73 16.60
C ASN A 83 12.88 -8.02 16.07
N PRO A 84 14.02 -8.73 15.99
CA PRO A 84 15.23 -8.19 15.39
C PRO A 84 14.98 -7.71 13.96
N PHE A 85 15.58 -6.59 13.60
CA PHE A 85 15.55 -6.08 12.24
C PHE A 85 16.70 -6.71 11.44
N VAL A 86 16.36 -7.32 10.29
CA VAL A 86 17.32 -7.99 9.39
C VAL A 86 17.36 -7.20 8.08
N PRO A 87 18.39 -6.36 7.86
CA PRO A 87 18.49 -5.51 6.66
C PRO A 87 18.41 -6.29 5.35
N GLY A 88 19.07 -7.45 5.27
CA GLY A 88 19.04 -8.30 4.08
C GLY A 88 17.65 -8.85 3.75
N GLN A 89 16.81 -9.11 4.77
CA GLN A 89 15.40 -9.48 4.58
C GLN A 89 14.61 -8.31 3.98
N ALA A 90 14.79 -7.11 4.53
CA ALA A 90 14.14 -5.90 4.00
C ALA A 90 14.50 -5.69 2.53
N GLU A 91 15.80 -5.71 2.21
CA GLU A 91 16.30 -5.53 0.84
C GLU A 91 15.73 -6.59 -0.10
N GLY A 92 15.77 -7.87 0.28
CA GLY A 92 15.24 -8.99 -0.50
C GLY A 92 13.75 -8.82 -0.82
N LEU A 93 12.94 -8.47 0.19
CA LEU A 93 11.50 -8.26 0.04
C LEU A 93 11.18 -7.01 -0.80
N PHE A 94 11.94 -5.90 -0.65
CA PHE A 94 11.79 -4.73 -1.52
C PHE A 94 12.14 -5.04 -2.97
N ARG A 95 13.22 -5.78 -3.21
CA ARG A 95 13.63 -6.22 -4.56
C ARG A 95 12.55 -7.11 -5.19
N GLN A 96 11.99 -8.05 -4.43
CA GLN A 96 10.91 -8.92 -4.87
C GLN A 96 9.64 -8.12 -5.17
N TRP A 97 9.21 -7.24 -4.26
CA TRP A 97 8.06 -6.37 -4.47
C TRP A 97 8.21 -5.52 -5.73
N PHE A 98 9.36 -4.87 -5.92
CA PHE A 98 9.62 -4.08 -7.12
C PHE A 98 9.57 -4.93 -8.38
N LYS A 99 10.19 -6.11 -8.37
CA LYS A 99 10.19 -7.04 -9.52
C LYS A 99 8.77 -7.46 -9.90
N LEU A 100 7.95 -7.81 -8.91
CA LEU A 100 6.57 -8.27 -9.14
C LEU A 100 5.61 -7.15 -9.55
N HIS A 101 5.83 -5.93 -9.07
CA HIS A 101 4.94 -4.79 -9.25
C HIS A 101 5.60 -3.63 -10.00
N THR A 102 6.57 -3.90 -10.88
CA THR A 102 7.35 -2.88 -11.57
C THR A 102 6.49 -1.83 -12.27
N VAL A 103 5.52 -2.26 -13.07
CA VAL A 103 4.63 -1.34 -13.83
C VAL A 103 3.82 -0.46 -12.89
N LEU A 104 3.21 -1.05 -11.86
CA LEU A 104 2.42 -0.34 -10.85
C LEU A 104 3.28 0.66 -10.08
N THR A 105 4.45 0.22 -9.63
CA THR A 105 5.35 1.04 -8.80
C THR A 105 5.93 2.20 -9.60
N VAL A 106 6.44 1.94 -10.80
CA VAL A 106 7.01 3.00 -11.66
C VAL A 106 5.93 4.01 -12.05
N THR A 107 4.74 3.55 -12.47
CA THR A 107 3.63 4.45 -12.81
C THR A 107 3.19 5.28 -11.60
N ALA A 108 3.09 4.67 -10.42
CA ALA A 108 2.72 5.37 -9.19
C ALA A 108 3.75 6.44 -8.81
N VAL A 109 5.05 6.13 -8.91
CA VAL A 109 6.15 7.09 -8.64
C VAL A 109 6.07 8.25 -9.62
N LEU A 110 6.00 7.97 -10.93
CA LEU A 110 5.93 9.02 -11.96
C LEU A 110 4.70 9.91 -11.78
N PHE A 111 3.56 9.32 -11.45
CA PHE A 111 2.34 10.09 -11.22
C PHE A 111 2.38 10.90 -9.92
N ALA A 112 2.96 10.38 -8.86
CA ALA A 112 3.16 11.13 -7.62
C ALA A 112 4.11 12.32 -7.82
N VAL A 113 5.20 12.13 -8.58
CA VAL A 113 6.11 13.21 -8.98
C VAL A 113 5.39 14.24 -9.85
N TYR A 114 4.60 13.79 -10.82
CA TYR A 114 3.77 14.68 -11.62
C TYR A 114 2.83 15.54 -10.76
N GLN A 115 2.14 14.93 -9.78
CA GLN A 115 1.27 15.67 -8.87
C GLN A 115 2.05 16.67 -8.00
N LEU A 116 3.26 16.33 -7.59
CA LEU A 116 4.09 17.20 -6.75
C LEU A 116 4.48 18.49 -7.47
N TYR A 117 4.84 18.40 -8.76
CA TYR A 117 5.39 19.53 -9.52
C TYR A 117 4.36 20.26 -10.40
N PHE A 118 3.35 19.57 -10.91
CA PHE A 118 2.45 20.08 -11.93
C PHE A 118 0.97 20.11 -11.56
N ASP A 119 0.62 19.51 -10.42
CA ASP A 119 -0.76 19.43 -9.94
C ASP A 119 -0.79 19.58 -8.41
N ARG A 120 -1.85 19.17 -7.77
CA ARG A 120 -1.95 19.12 -6.29
C ARG A 120 -1.72 17.69 -5.79
N LEU A 121 -0.83 17.56 -4.82
CA LEU A 121 -0.59 16.26 -4.17
C LEU A 121 -1.90 15.70 -3.62
N SER A 122 -2.28 14.51 -4.10
CA SER A 122 -3.47 13.81 -3.63
C SER A 122 -3.18 13.03 -2.35
N ILE A 123 -4.22 12.68 -1.62
CA ILE A 123 -4.11 11.77 -0.48
C ILE A 123 -3.52 10.42 -0.89
N TYR A 124 -3.76 9.96 -2.11
CA TYR A 124 -3.27 8.69 -2.63
C TYR A 124 -1.76 8.71 -2.87
N SER A 125 -1.19 9.83 -3.31
CA SER A 125 0.26 9.98 -3.46
C SER A 125 0.96 9.98 -2.10
N ILE A 126 0.40 10.67 -1.11
CA ILE A 126 0.91 10.64 0.26
C ILE A 126 0.78 9.22 0.83
N TRP A 127 -0.35 8.55 0.58
CA TRP A 127 -0.56 7.19 1.04
C TRP A 127 0.44 6.20 0.45
N PHE A 128 0.73 6.32 -0.85
CA PHE A 128 1.75 5.52 -1.51
C PHE A 128 3.14 5.71 -0.86
N VAL A 129 3.56 6.96 -0.64
CA VAL A 129 4.86 7.25 -0.02
C VAL A 129 4.92 6.71 1.40
N VAL A 130 3.92 7.02 2.23
CA VAL A 130 3.88 6.58 3.65
C VAL A 130 3.81 5.06 3.75
N ALA A 131 3.01 4.39 2.91
CA ALA A 131 2.89 2.94 2.88
C ALA A 131 4.21 2.28 2.44
N THR A 132 4.89 2.84 1.42
CA THR A 132 6.19 2.34 0.96
C THR A 132 7.25 2.48 2.04
N VAL A 133 7.31 3.61 2.73
CA VAL A 133 8.22 3.81 3.88
C VAL A 133 7.88 2.83 5.01
N ASN A 134 6.60 2.65 5.32
CA ASN A 134 6.16 1.69 6.35
C ASN A 134 6.54 0.25 5.99
N SER A 135 6.63 -0.09 4.69
CA SER A 135 7.03 -1.43 4.24
C SER A 135 8.48 -1.78 4.62
N VAL A 136 9.32 -0.82 5.03
CA VAL A 136 10.64 -1.09 5.62
C VAL A 136 10.52 -2.00 6.84
N THR A 137 9.41 -1.93 7.56
CA THR A 137 9.14 -2.82 8.71
C THR A 137 9.02 -4.30 8.34
N ALA A 138 8.95 -4.64 7.05
CA ALA A 138 9.08 -6.02 6.53
C ALA A 138 10.47 -6.62 6.82
N GLY A 139 11.47 -5.81 7.17
CA GLY A 139 12.77 -6.27 7.65
C GLY A 139 12.77 -6.88 9.05
N LYS A 140 11.67 -6.80 9.80
CA LYS A 140 11.55 -7.50 11.08
C LYS A 140 11.52 -9.01 10.86
N TRP A 141 12.22 -9.76 11.67
CA TRP A 141 12.18 -11.22 11.64
C TRP A 141 10.74 -11.73 11.77
N GLY A 142 10.34 -12.66 10.93
CA GLY A 142 8.97 -13.16 10.86
C GLY A 142 7.98 -12.29 10.09
N ALA A 143 8.40 -11.11 9.62
CA ALA A 143 7.61 -10.31 8.69
C ALA A 143 7.74 -10.85 7.25
N GLY A 144 6.76 -10.55 6.40
CA GLY A 144 6.72 -11.05 5.03
C GLY A 144 6.10 -10.05 4.05
N GLU A 145 5.74 -10.55 2.89
CA GLU A 145 5.22 -9.78 1.75
C GLU A 145 3.94 -8.99 2.08
N SER A 146 3.15 -9.44 3.06
CA SER A 146 1.92 -8.76 3.50
C SER A 146 2.13 -7.31 3.97
N TYR A 147 3.37 -6.96 4.32
CA TYR A 147 3.74 -5.59 4.71
C TYR A 147 3.70 -4.60 3.53
N PHE A 148 3.77 -5.11 2.29
CA PHE A 148 3.63 -4.31 1.07
C PHE A 148 2.19 -4.14 0.59
N ALA A 149 1.22 -4.85 1.17
CA ALA A 149 -0.18 -4.84 0.71
C ALA A 149 -0.76 -3.42 0.58
N THR A 150 -0.47 -2.55 1.56
CA THR A 150 -0.94 -1.16 1.56
C THR A 150 -0.27 -0.34 0.45
N ALA A 151 1.04 -0.55 0.21
CA ALA A 151 1.77 0.13 -0.86
C ALA A 151 1.30 -0.33 -2.24
N VAL A 152 1.02 -1.63 -2.41
CA VAL A 152 0.43 -2.18 -3.64
C VAL A 152 -0.95 -1.59 -3.90
N ALA A 153 -1.84 -1.54 -2.89
CA ALA A 153 -3.16 -0.94 -3.02
C ALA A 153 -3.09 0.54 -3.45
N ALA A 154 -2.21 1.32 -2.83
CA ALA A 154 -1.99 2.71 -3.20
C ALA A 154 -1.44 2.86 -4.62
N SER A 155 -0.50 1.98 -5.02
CA SER A 155 0.04 1.94 -6.40
C SER A 155 -1.03 1.64 -7.44
N CYS A 156 -1.94 0.71 -7.16
CA CYS A 156 -3.07 0.40 -8.05
C CYS A 156 -3.96 1.61 -8.29
N ILE A 157 -4.31 2.35 -7.21
CA ILE A 157 -5.14 3.54 -7.31
C ILE A 157 -4.43 4.64 -8.11
N LEU A 158 -3.16 4.93 -7.79
CA LEU A 158 -2.38 5.94 -8.51
C LEU A 158 -2.21 5.59 -9.99
N THR A 159 -1.96 4.33 -10.30
CA THR A 159 -1.86 3.85 -11.68
C THR A 159 -3.17 4.03 -12.43
N GLY A 160 -4.30 3.70 -11.80
CA GLY A 160 -5.63 3.94 -12.38
C GLY A 160 -5.89 5.43 -12.65
N LEU A 161 -5.52 6.31 -11.71
CA LEU A 161 -5.63 7.76 -11.88
C LEU A 161 -4.72 8.28 -12.99
N ALA A 162 -3.47 7.79 -13.07
CA ALA A 162 -2.52 8.14 -14.13
C ALA A 162 -3.06 7.76 -15.52
N PHE A 163 -3.55 6.55 -15.66
CA PHE A 163 -4.13 6.09 -16.94
C PHE A 163 -5.39 6.85 -17.32
N ASN A 164 -6.27 7.13 -16.36
CA ASN A 164 -7.43 7.96 -16.62
C ASN A 164 -7.03 9.37 -17.11
N ARG A 165 -5.99 9.94 -16.52
CA ARG A 165 -5.45 11.25 -16.94
C ARG A 165 -4.89 11.19 -18.37
N LEU A 166 -4.12 10.15 -18.69
CA LEU A 166 -3.57 9.91 -20.02
C LEU A 166 -4.66 9.72 -21.08
N LEU A 167 -5.68 8.93 -20.77
CA LEU A 167 -6.82 8.72 -21.67
C LEU A 167 -7.61 10.01 -21.91
N THR A 168 -7.81 10.81 -20.88
CA THR A 168 -8.47 12.11 -21.00
C THR A 168 -7.65 13.05 -21.87
N TRP A 169 -6.34 13.11 -21.62
CA TRP A 169 -5.43 13.91 -22.45
C TRP A 169 -5.46 13.47 -23.92
N ALA A 170 -5.43 12.18 -24.21
CA ALA A 170 -5.47 11.66 -25.57
C ALA A 170 -6.79 11.98 -26.29
N LYS A 171 -7.91 12.02 -25.57
CA LYS A 171 -9.22 12.44 -26.13
C LYS A 171 -9.23 13.92 -26.49
N THR A 172 -8.60 14.76 -25.69
CA THR A 172 -8.56 16.21 -25.89
C THR A 172 -7.49 16.65 -26.90
N ASN A 173 -6.49 15.78 -27.18
CA ASN A 173 -5.40 16.04 -28.13
C ASN A 173 -5.39 14.94 -29.21
N PRO A 174 -6.38 14.91 -30.11
CA PRO A 174 -6.45 13.89 -31.15
C PRO A 174 -5.33 14.10 -32.18
N TYR A 175 -4.58 13.05 -32.46
CA TYR A 175 -3.67 12.99 -33.59
C TYR A 175 -4.31 12.11 -34.65
N THR A 176 -4.67 12.70 -35.80
CA THR A 176 -5.32 12.02 -36.92
C THR A 176 -4.36 11.94 -38.10
N ILE A 177 -4.27 10.80 -38.77
CA ILE A 177 -3.50 10.61 -39.99
C ILE A 177 -4.48 10.59 -41.18
N ASN A 178 -4.20 11.46 -42.18
CA ASN A 178 -4.84 11.42 -43.52
C ASN A 178 -6.37 11.20 -43.50
N GLN A 179 -7.11 12.05 -42.80
CA GLN A 179 -8.58 12.04 -42.76
C GLN A 179 -9.25 10.77 -42.18
N LEU A 180 -8.48 9.86 -41.59
CA LEU A 180 -9.05 8.77 -40.83
C LEU A 180 -9.65 9.29 -39.52
N PRO A 181 -10.90 8.97 -39.19
CA PRO A 181 -11.57 9.45 -37.96
C PRO A 181 -11.05 8.74 -36.69
N LEU A 182 -9.81 8.24 -36.72
CA LEU A 182 -9.18 7.50 -35.63
C LEU A 182 -8.25 8.40 -34.83
N ASN A 183 -8.51 8.56 -33.54
CA ASN A 183 -7.60 9.20 -32.61
C ASN A 183 -6.47 8.24 -32.24
N ILE A 184 -5.32 8.38 -32.90
CA ILE A 184 -4.17 7.48 -32.73
C ILE A 184 -3.62 7.54 -31.31
N ASN A 185 -3.58 8.72 -30.67
CA ASN A 185 -3.13 8.85 -29.29
C ASN A 185 -4.02 8.01 -28.37
N HIS A 186 -5.34 8.05 -28.56
CA HIS A 186 -6.26 7.25 -27.76
C HIS A 186 -6.09 5.75 -28.01
N LEU A 187 -5.96 5.34 -29.26
CA LEU A 187 -5.76 3.94 -29.63
C LEU A 187 -4.43 3.41 -29.08
N ALA A 188 -3.35 4.17 -29.19
CA ALA A 188 -2.03 3.80 -28.67
C ALA A 188 -2.07 3.56 -27.15
N ILE A 189 -2.70 4.46 -26.40
CA ILE A 189 -2.82 4.31 -24.94
C ILE A 189 -3.72 3.11 -24.57
N MET A 190 -4.85 2.95 -25.25
CA MET A 190 -5.77 1.83 -25.05
C MET A 190 -5.11 0.47 -25.34
N THR A 191 -4.12 0.42 -26.23
CA THR A 191 -3.36 -0.79 -26.53
C THR A 191 -2.19 -0.98 -25.56
N ALA A 192 -1.47 0.10 -25.23
CA ALA A 192 -0.30 0.05 -24.37
C ALA A 192 -0.66 -0.39 -22.93
N ILE A 193 -1.78 0.09 -22.38
CA ILE A 193 -2.20 -0.25 -21.02
C ILE A 193 -2.37 -1.76 -20.80
N PRO A 194 -3.18 -2.50 -21.62
CA PRO A 194 -3.30 -3.96 -21.48
C PRO A 194 -1.96 -4.69 -21.67
N LEU A 195 -1.12 -4.25 -22.61
CA LEU A 195 0.19 -4.86 -22.82
C LEU A 195 1.12 -4.70 -21.62
N LEU A 196 1.12 -3.54 -20.97
CA LEU A 196 1.86 -3.32 -19.72
C LEU A 196 1.37 -4.22 -18.59
N PHE A 197 0.05 -4.41 -18.47
CA PHE A 197 -0.51 -5.33 -17.47
C PHE A 197 -0.24 -6.80 -17.79
N LEU A 198 -0.26 -7.21 -19.05
CA LEU A 198 0.15 -8.54 -19.47
C LEU A 198 1.63 -8.80 -19.15
N PHE A 199 2.50 -7.82 -19.41
CA PHE A 199 3.89 -7.89 -19.01
C PHE A 199 4.06 -8.04 -17.50
N GLN A 200 3.33 -7.26 -16.72
CA GLN A 200 3.31 -7.36 -15.26
C GLN A 200 2.83 -8.75 -14.80
N ALA A 201 1.72 -9.24 -15.36
CA ALA A 201 1.15 -10.53 -15.02
C ALA A 201 2.12 -11.68 -15.33
N ARG A 202 2.83 -11.63 -16.46
CA ARG A 202 3.85 -12.63 -16.80
C ARG A 202 4.91 -12.79 -15.70
N GLN A 203 5.31 -11.70 -15.07
CA GLN A 203 6.30 -11.77 -13.99
C GLN A 203 5.78 -12.51 -12.76
N MET A 204 4.48 -12.38 -12.47
CA MET A 204 3.84 -13.10 -11.35
C MET A 204 3.75 -14.61 -11.61
N PHE A 205 3.49 -15.03 -12.86
CA PHE A 205 3.43 -16.45 -13.22
C PHE A 205 4.80 -17.15 -13.29
N HIS A 206 5.89 -16.38 -13.31
CA HIS A 206 7.26 -16.92 -13.31
C HIS A 206 7.90 -16.91 -11.92
N MET A 207 7.12 -16.76 -10.85
CA MET A 207 7.60 -16.99 -9.51
C MET A 207 8.09 -18.45 -9.39
N PRO A 208 9.29 -18.68 -8.83
CA PRO A 208 9.70 -20.03 -8.50
C PRO A 208 8.63 -20.62 -7.59
N THR A 209 8.06 -21.75 -8.01
CA THR A 209 7.13 -22.48 -7.17
C THR A 209 7.80 -22.75 -5.83
N HIS A 210 7.05 -22.66 -4.72
CA HIS A 210 7.55 -22.89 -3.36
C HIS A 210 8.07 -24.32 -3.12
N THR A 211 8.10 -25.16 -4.13
CA THR A 211 8.58 -26.53 -4.08
C THR A 211 9.96 -26.69 -3.43
N PRO A 212 10.99 -25.88 -3.73
CA PRO A 212 12.26 -26.00 -3.02
C PRO A 212 12.16 -25.67 -1.53
N THR A 213 11.32 -24.71 -1.19
CA THR A 213 11.15 -24.28 0.21
C THR A 213 10.39 -25.31 1.04
N LEU A 214 9.37 -25.95 0.46
CA LEU A 214 8.63 -27.03 1.12
C LEU A 214 9.52 -28.27 1.29
N ALA A 215 10.34 -28.63 0.30
CA ALA A 215 11.31 -29.70 0.41
C ALA A 215 12.37 -29.40 1.49
N ALA A 216 12.88 -28.16 1.55
CA ALA A 216 13.82 -27.74 2.58
C ALA A 216 13.21 -27.78 3.98
N ILE A 217 11.97 -27.34 4.14
CA ILE A 217 11.22 -27.40 5.40
C ILE A 217 10.95 -28.85 5.79
N ALA A 218 10.52 -29.71 4.86
CA ALA A 218 10.30 -31.12 5.11
C ALA A 218 11.58 -31.83 5.58
N THR A 219 12.70 -31.54 4.91
CA THR A 219 14.03 -32.09 5.31
C THR A 219 14.44 -31.58 6.69
N ALA A 220 14.23 -30.30 6.99
CA ALA A 220 14.53 -29.71 8.30
C ALA A 220 13.65 -30.30 9.44
N LEU A 221 12.44 -30.74 9.11
CA LEU A 221 11.51 -31.40 10.04
C LEU A 221 11.72 -32.92 10.11
N GLY A 222 12.70 -33.50 9.40
CA GLY A 222 12.99 -34.93 9.39
C GLY A 222 12.01 -35.78 8.58
N TYR A 223 11.19 -35.15 7.73
CA TYR A 223 10.33 -35.88 6.79
C TYR A 223 11.15 -36.31 5.56
N PRO A 224 11.04 -37.55 5.09
CA PRO A 224 11.69 -37.96 3.84
C PRO A 224 11.13 -37.14 2.68
N SER A 225 12.03 -36.56 1.89
CA SER A 225 11.70 -35.70 0.74
C SER A 225 10.82 -36.38 -0.33
N GLU A 226 10.79 -37.69 -0.33
CA GLU A 226 10.02 -38.50 -1.28
C GLU A 226 8.51 -38.46 -1.06
N VAL A 227 8.04 -38.12 0.15
CA VAL A 227 6.60 -38.09 0.49
C VAL A 227 5.88 -36.85 -0.10
N MET A 228 6.63 -35.82 -0.49
CA MET A 228 6.05 -34.54 -0.95
C MET A 228 5.99 -34.39 -2.48
N ILE A 229 6.45 -35.37 -3.24
CA ILE A 229 6.52 -35.30 -4.72
C ILE A 229 5.55 -36.29 -5.40
N ALA A 230 4.58 -36.84 -4.68
CA ALA A 230 3.54 -37.63 -5.32
C ALA A 230 2.63 -36.71 -6.15
N PRO A 231 2.60 -36.82 -7.48
CA PRO A 231 1.64 -36.08 -8.29
C PRO A 231 0.24 -36.60 -7.97
N GLN A 232 -0.66 -35.67 -7.61
CA GLN A 232 -2.10 -35.93 -7.62
C GLN A 232 -2.62 -35.83 -9.03
#